data_b3055d20951a6feaee971e316b9b9adc
#
_entry.id   b3055d20951a6feaee971e316b9b9adc
#
_cell.length_a   1.000
_cell.length_b   1.000
_cell.length_c   1.000
_cell.angle_alpha   90.00
_cell.angle_beta   90.00
_cell.angle_gamma   90.00
#
_symmetry.space_group_name_H-M   'P 1'
#
loop_
_entity.id
_entity.type
_entity.pdbx_description
1 polymer ?
#
loop_
_entity_poly.entity_id
_entity_poly.type
_entity_poly.pdbx_seq_one_letter_code
_entity_poly.pdbx_strand_id
1 'polypeptide(L)'
;MRSSGLTSDANQRGTIVTVLRILLAGLALAALAACSPAKAPQAPAGQTEIRFATDWRAQAEQGGFYQALATGEYAKRGLKVTILQGGPAVNVPQLLASGAVDLGMGSNSFIALNLAAEKAPVKAVAAFMQKDPQVLIAHPDQGIKSLADMKGRPILLADASVTAFWVWLKSKYGFTDDQVRKYNYSAAPFLADPKAIQQGYVTSEPYTIEKEGGFKPSVFLLADEGYPGYAAMVLAPDSLIAKDPKAVKAFIEASAAGWASYLNGDPRPGDALILKDNPEMTQALLDQARAKMKAYGLVEAGDAKTGGIGMMTDARWVDFFKIASSQGVFAKDLDVRKAYDLQFVSPKAP
;
A
#
# COMPACT_ATOMS: atom_id res chain seq x y z
N MET A 1 -45.68 -71.72 51.02
CA MET A 1 -44.75 -72.67 50.42
C MET A 1 -44.07 -72.02 49.20
N ARG A 2 -42.73 -72.04 49.22
CA ARG A 2 -41.74 -71.73 48.13
C ARG A 2 -41.75 -70.35 47.50
N SER A 3 -40.90 -69.50 47.83
CA SER A 3 -39.47 -69.14 47.65
C SER A 3 -38.75 -69.83 46.50
N SER A 4 -38.28 -69.06 45.51
CA SER A 4 -36.88 -69.05 45.00
C SER A 4 -36.83 -68.45 43.61
N GLY A 5 -35.83 -67.56 43.40
CA GLY A 5 -35.15 -67.45 42.15
C GLY A 5 -35.24 -66.16 41.35
N LEU A 6 -34.66 -65.09 41.85
CA LEU A 6 -34.32 -63.93 40.99
C LEU A 6 -33.07 -63.21 41.56
N THR A 7 -31.89 -63.80 41.39
CA THR A 7 -30.63 -63.18 41.75
C THR A 7 -29.49 -63.49 40.74
N SER A 8 -29.79 -63.48 39.44
CA SER A 8 -28.75 -63.72 38.43
C SER A 8 -28.60 -62.65 37.34
N ASP A 9 -29.55 -61.72 37.23
CA ASP A 9 -29.54 -60.78 36.06
C ASP A 9 -28.94 -59.42 36.33
N ALA A 10 -28.68 -59.08 37.60
CA ALA A 10 -28.17 -57.71 37.92
C ALA A 10 -26.65 -57.56 37.70
N ASN A 11 -25.89 -58.66 37.75
CA ASN A 11 -24.42 -58.59 37.65
C ASN A 11 -23.90 -58.57 36.21
N GLN A 12 -24.65 -59.08 35.24
CA GLN A 12 -24.23 -59.06 33.83
C GLN A 12 -24.48 -57.70 33.18
N ARG A 13 -25.51 -56.97 33.60
CA ARG A 13 -25.82 -55.64 33.08
C ARG A 13 -24.81 -54.59 33.53
N GLY A 14 -24.27 -54.68 34.73
CA GLY A 14 -23.22 -53.81 35.27
C GLY A 14 -21.91 -53.85 34.51
N THR A 15 -21.51 -55.09 34.12
CA THR A 15 -20.23 -55.29 33.41
C THR A 15 -20.29 -54.78 31.95
N ILE A 16 -21.40 -54.99 31.25
CA ILE A 16 -21.56 -54.52 29.85
C ILE A 16 -21.60 -52.98 29.77
N VAL A 17 -22.28 -52.31 30.72
CA VAL A 17 -22.33 -50.86 30.74
C VAL A 17 -20.97 -50.20 31.06
N THR A 18 -20.19 -50.87 31.93
CA THR A 18 -18.83 -50.35 32.28
C THR A 18 -17.84 -50.54 31.14
N VAL A 19 -17.87 -51.65 30.43
CA VAL A 19 -17.00 -51.90 29.25
C VAL A 19 -17.37 -50.96 28.09
N LEU A 20 -18.69 -50.68 27.87
CA LEU A 20 -19.15 -49.76 26.84
C LEU A 20 -18.77 -48.29 27.13
N ARG A 21 -18.75 -47.88 28.41
CA ARG A 21 -18.31 -46.57 28.82
C ARG A 21 -16.79 -46.36 28.66
N ILE A 22 -15.98 -47.37 28.89
CA ILE A 22 -14.53 -47.32 28.70
C ILE A 22 -14.19 -47.29 27.21
N LEU A 23 -14.89 -48.00 26.33
CA LEU A 23 -14.71 -47.97 24.87
C LEU A 23 -15.14 -46.62 24.28
N LEU A 24 -16.20 -46.00 24.74
CA LEU A 24 -16.64 -44.68 24.31
C LEU A 24 -15.68 -43.53 24.77
N ALA A 25 -15.10 -43.65 25.96
CA ALA A 25 -14.11 -42.71 26.47
C ALA A 25 -12.77 -42.81 25.68
N GLY A 26 -12.38 -44.00 25.23
CA GLY A 26 -11.19 -44.25 24.40
C GLY A 26 -11.33 -43.65 22.99
N LEU A 27 -12.51 -43.71 22.37
CA LEU A 27 -12.77 -43.09 21.06
C LEU A 27 -12.84 -41.58 21.13
N ALA A 28 -13.28 -40.98 22.23
CA ALA A 28 -13.32 -39.52 22.37
C ALA A 28 -11.92 -38.90 22.53
N LEU A 29 -10.95 -39.59 23.15
CA LEU A 29 -9.56 -39.11 23.24
C LEU A 29 -8.79 -39.23 21.92
N ALA A 30 -9.13 -40.22 21.06
CA ALA A 30 -8.50 -40.38 19.76
C ALA A 30 -8.95 -39.31 18.75
N ALA A 31 -10.16 -38.75 18.89
CA ALA A 31 -10.67 -37.69 18.02
C ALA A 31 -10.09 -36.30 18.29
N LEU A 32 -9.54 -36.04 19.50
CA LEU A 32 -8.89 -34.77 19.83
C LEU A 32 -7.43 -34.67 19.34
N ALA A 33 -6.80 -35.75 18.93
CA ALA A 33 -5.44 -35.73 18.39
C ALA A 33 -5.37 -35.43 16.87
N ALA A 34 -6.52 -35.38 16.17
CA ALA A 34 -6.56 -35.19 14.70
C ALA A 34 -6.73 -33.72 14.28
N CYS A 35 -6.88 -32.75 15.20
CA CYS A 35 -6.93 -31.31 14.90
C CYS A 35 -5.60 -30.63 15.23
N SER A 36 -4.47 -31.16 14.74
CA SER A 36 -3.28 -30.32 14.59
C SER A 36 -3.56 -29.35 13.44
N PRO A 37 -3.44 -28.01 13.67
CA PRO A 37 -3.57 -27.08 12.56
C PRO A 37 -2.53 -27.49 11.50
N ALA A 38 -3.00 -27.66 10.25
CA ALA A 38 -2.12 -27.94 9.13
C ALA A 38 -1.03 -26.87 9.13
N LYS A 39 0.22 -27.28 9.32
CA LYS A 39 1.37 -26.40 9.25
C LYS A 39 1.36 -25.77 7.87
N ALA A 40 1.24 -24.45 7.80
CA ALA A 40 1.33 -23.72 6.53
C ALA A 40 2.56 -24.24 5.74
N PRO A 41 2.49 -24.35 4.41
CA PRO A 41 3.62 -24.82 3.61
C PRO A 41 4.86 -24.00 3.98
N GLN A 42 5.86 -24.64 4.56
CA GLN A 42 7.14 -23.99 4.83
C GLN A 42 7.81 -23.68 3.48
N ALA A 43 8.39 -22.46 3.38
CA ALA A 43 9.22 -22.08 2.24
C ALA A 43 10.31 -23.14 2.00
N PRO A 44 10.77 -23.32 0.73
CA PRO A 44 11.93 -24.13 0.46
C PRO A 44 13.08 -23.71 1.39
N ALA A 45 13.80 -24.66 1.96
CA ALA A 45 14.88 -24.40 2.89
C ALA A 45 15.85 -23.36 2.31
N GLY A 46 15.92 -22.16 2.91
CA GLY A 46 16.83 -21.08 2.50
C GLY A 46 16.17 -19.78 2.02
N GLN A 47 14.83 -19.67 1.94
CA GLN A 47 14.17 -18.40 1.59
C GLN A 47 13.58 -17.68 2.81
N THR A 48 13.80 -16.35 2.90
CA THR A 48 13.14 -15.48 3.89
C THR A 48 11.72 -15.16 3.42
N GLU A 49 10.72 -15.45 4.23
CA GLU A 49 9.32 -15.09 3.95
C GLU A 49 9.11 -13.61 4.27
N ILE A 50 8.48 -12.87 3.33
CA ILE A 50 8.10 -11.45 3.48
C ILE A 50 6.64 -11.28 3.07
N ARG A 51 5.82 -10.81 4.00
CA ARG A 51 4.46 -10.35 3.74
C ARG A 51 4.51 -8.85 3.50
N PHE A 52 4.11 -8.42 2.31
CA PHE A 52 4.10 -7.02 1.91
C PHE A 52 2.67 -6.54 1.67
N ALA A 53 2.20 -5.57 2.45
CA ALA A 53 0.90 -4.94 2.23
C ALA A 53 1.03 -3.75 1.28
N THR A 54 0.19 -3.70 0.24
CA THR A 54 0.01 -2.47 -0.53
C THR A 54 -1.02 -1.56 0.14
N ASP A 55 -0.98 -0.28 -0.15
CA ASP A 55 -1.89 0.73 0.42
C ASP A 55 -3.26 0.74 -0.27
N TRP A 56 -3.34 0.21 -1.48
CA TRP A 56 -4.53 0.17 -2.32
C TRP A 56 -4.71 -1.18 -3.00
N ARG A 57 -5.86 -1.36 -3.68
CA ARG A 57 -6.13 -2.53 -4.53
C ARG A 57 -5.06 -2.64 -5.62
N ALA A 58 -4.89 -3.86 -6.13
CA ALA A 58 -3.92 -4.12 -7.19
C ALA A 58 -4.24 -3.31 -8.45
N GLN A 59 -3.30 -2.47 -8.87
CA GLN A 59 -3.38 -1.64 -10.07
C GLN A 59 -1.97 -1.25 -10.53
N ALA A 60 -1.84 -0.42 -11.57
CA ALA A 60 -0.54 -0.10 -12.17
C ALA A 60 0.43 0.59 -11.20
N GLU A 61 -0.07 1.33 -10.21
CA GLU A 61 0.72 2.02 -9.19
C GLU A 61 1.45 1.06 -8.23
N GLN A 62 1.05 -0.21 -8.19
CA GLN A 62 1.75 -1.29 -7.50
C GLN A 62 2.51 -2.20 -8.49
N GLY A 63 2.46 -1.88 -9.79
CA GLY A 63 2.90 -2.75 -10.88
C GLY A 63 4.32 -3.26 -10.77
N GLY A 64 5.27 -2.44 -10.32
CA GLY A 64 6.66 -2.88 -10.14
C GLY A 64 6.82 -3.99 -9.10
N PHE A 65 6.03 -3.97 -8.02
CA PHE A 65 6.05 -5.02 -7.00
C PHE A 65 5.45 -6.33 -7.55
N TYR A 66 4.33 -6.25 -8.26
CA TYR A 66 3.71 -7.39 -8.93
C TYR A 66 4.62 -7.96 -10.03
N GLN A 67 5.29 -7.10 -10.78
CA GLN A 67 6.25 -7.53 -11.79
C GLN A 67 7.45 -8.24 -11.17
N ALA A 68 8.01 -7.71 -10.08
CA ALA A 68 9.10 -8.37 -9.35
C ALA A 68 8.71 -9.77 -8.86
N LEU A 69 7.47 -9.92 -8.38
CA LEU A 69 6.92 -11.20 -7.95
C LEU A 69 6.78 -12.16 -9.16
N ALA A 70 6.14 -11.69 -10.23
CA ALA A 70 5.83 -12.51 -11.41
C ALA A 70 7.09 -12.96 -12.18
N THR A 71 8.14 -12.13 -12.21
CA THR A 71 9.41 -12.45 -12.90
C THR A 71 10.43 -13.15 -12.00
N GLY A 72 10.05 -13.42 -10.74
CA GLY A 72 10.90 -14.12 -9.78
C GLY A 72 12.05 -13.30 -9.22
N GLU A 73 12.03 -11.96 -9.34
CA GLU A 73 13.12 -11.09 -8.84
C GLU A 73 13.31 -11.22 -7.32
N TYR A 74 12.22 -11.44 -6.56
CA TYR A 74 12.30 -11.73 -5.14
C TYR A 74 12.95 -13.09 -4.88
N ALA A 75 12.52 -14.12 -5.58
CA ALA A 75 13.04 -15.50 -5.42
C ALA A 75 14.53 -15.58 -5.76
N LYS A 76 15.00 -14.90 -6.80
CA LYS A 76 16.43 -14.79 -7.17
C LYS A 76 17.31 -14.20 -6.05
N ARG A 77 16.71 -13.44 -5.14
CA ARG A 77 17.38 -12.82 -3.98
C ARG A 77 17.09 -13.50 -2.66
N GLY A 78 16.58 -14.76 -2.71
CA GLY A 78 16.32 -15.56 -1.53
C GLY A 78 15.07 -15.15 -0.75
N LEU A 79 14.13 -14.46 -1.36
CA LEU A 79 12.88 -14.03 -0.73
C LEU A 79 11.68 -14.81 -1.29
N LYS A 80 10.76 -15.17 -0.40
CA LYS A 80 9.42 -15.62 -0.73
C LYS A 80 8.45 -14.50 -0.34
N VAL A 81 8.04 -13.69 -1.31
CA VAL A 81 7.17 -12.53 -1.08
C VAL A 81 5.71 -12.92 -1.33
N THR A 82 4.85 -12.50 -0.39
CA THR A 82 3.39 -12.52 -0.55
C THR A 82 2.90 -11.08 -0.53
N ILE A 83 2.25 -10.65 -1.61
CA ILE A 83 1.61 -9.33 -1.68
C ILE A 83 0.19 -9.46 -1.12
N LEU A 84 -0.14 -8.61 -0.15
CA LEU A 84 -1.46 -8.46 0.44
C LEU A 84 -2.01 -7.12 -0.06
N GLN A 85 -2.98 -7.18 -0.98
CA GLN A 85 -3.52 -5.95 -1.53
C GLN A 85 -4.33 -5.17 -0.49
N GLY A 86 -4.20 -3.85 -0.56
CA GLY A 86 -4.91 -2.91 0.29
C GLY A 86 -6.30 -2.56 -0.22
N GLY A 87 -6.74 -1.37 0.14
CA GLY A 87 -8.03 -0.81 -0.24
C GLY A 87 -8.47 0.31 0.70
N PRO A 88 -9.67 0.89 0.51
CA PRO A 88 -10.15 2.07 1.24
C PRO A 88 -10.14 1.94 2.78
N ALA A 89 -10.25 0.71 3.31
CA ALA A 89 -10.30 0.44 4.74
C ALA A 89 -8.97 -0.10 5.31
N VAL A 90 -7.93 -0.24 4.48
CA VAL A 90 -6.64 -0.81 4.92
C VAL A 90 -5.76 0.27 5.52
N ASN A 91 -5.28 0.01 6.75
CA ASN A 91 -4.32 0.86 7.45
C ASN A 91 -2.98 0.12 7.54
N VAL A 92 -2.08 0.40 6.58
CA VAL A 92 -0.76 -0.24 6.50
C VAL A 92 0.09 0.00 7.76
N PRO A 93 0.18 1.22 8.35
CA PRO A 93 0.82 1.43 9.64
C PRO A 93 0.34 0.50 10.75
N GLN A 94 -0.97 0.26 10.85
CA GLN A 94 -1.55 -0.64 11.85
C GLN A 94 -1.18 -2.11 11.59
N LEU A 95 -1.15 -2.54 10.32
CA LEU A 95 -0.71 -3.89 9.95
C LEU A 95 0.76 -4.13 10.31
N LEU A 96 1.63 -3.13 10.09
CA LEU A 96 3.04 -3.18 10.50
C LEU A 96 3.17 -3.23 12.04
N ALA A 97 2.46 -2.37 12.74
CA ALA A 97 2.51 -2.32 14.21
C ALA A 97 2.04 -3.62 14.88
N SER A 98 1.05 -4.30 14.30
CA SER A 98 0.54 -5.59 14.79
C SER A 98 1.40 -6.79 14.36
N GLY A 99 2.39 -6.61 13.49
CA GLY A 99 3.17 -7.71 12.91
C GLY A 99 2.37 -8.59 11.95
N ALA A 100 1.21 -8.13 11.48
CA ALA A 100 0.43 -8.83 10.46
C ALA A 100 1.16 -8.86 9.11
N VAL A 101 1.99 -7.86 8.83
CA VAL A 101 2.87 -7.79 7.67
C VAL A 101 4.30 -7.41 8.10
N ASP A 102 5.26 -7.72 7.26
CA ASP A 102 6.68 -7.50 7.51
C ASP A 102 7.17 -6.19 6.88
N LEU A 103 6.64 -5.84 5.71
CA LEU A 103 6.85 -4.59 5.00
C LEU A 103 5.50 -4.04 4.53
N GLY A 104 5.43 -2.74 4.29
CA GLY A 104 4.20 -2.12 3.82
C GLY A 104 4.44 -0.95 2.88
N MET A 105 3.45 -0.63 2.05
CA MET A 105 3.50 0.52 1.17
C MET A 105 2.99 1.77 1.89
N GLY A 106 3.77 2.83 1.87
CA GLY A 106 3.35 4.17 2.27
C GLY A 106 2.94 4.98 1.04
N SER A 107 1.71 5.49 1.02
CA SER A 107 1.16 6.20 -0.13
C SER A 107 1.95 7.46 -0.47
N ASN A 108 2.39 8.20 0.55
CA ASN A 108 3.11 9.47 0.40
C ASN A 108 3.96 9.81 1.64
N SER A 109 4.79 10.85 1.52
CA SER A 109 5.75 11.27 2.56
C SER A 109 5.10 11.67 3.90
N PHE A 110 3.83 12.09 3.93
CA PHE A 110 3.14 12.40 5.18
C PHE A 110 2.98 11.17 6.08
N ILE A 111 2.81 9.97 5.49
CA ILE A 111 2.69 8.73 6.28
C ILE A 111 3.93 8.50 7.14
N ALA A 112 5.13 8.62 6.54
CA ALA A 112 6.37 8.43 7.28
C ALA A 112 6.61 9.53 8.33
N LEU A 113 6.26 10.79 8.03
CA LEU A 113 6.35 11.87 9.01
C LEU A 113 5.35 11.71 10.17
N ASN A 114 4.13 11.26 9.90
CA ASN A 114 3.15 10.96 10.95
C ASN A 114 3.67 9.84 11.88
N LEU A 115 4.22 8.77 11.30
CA LEU A 115 4.83 7.69 12.09
C LEU A 115 5.97 8.21 12.97
N ALA A 116 6.83 9.08 12.44
CA ALA A 116 7.92 9.69 13.22
C ALA A 116 7.38 10.61 14.34
N ALA A 117 6.34 11.41 14.07
CA ALA A 117 5.69 12.27 15.06
C ALA A 117 5.05 11.46 16.19
N GLU A 118 4.44 10.33 15.87
CA GLU A 118 3.85 9.40 16.83
C GLU A 118 4.90 8.48 17.51
N LYS A 119 6.19 8.63 17.16
CA LYS A 119 7.30 7.80 17.64
C LYS A 119 7.11 6.31 17.35
N ALA A 120 6.38 6.00 16.28
CA ALA A 120 6.24 4.63 15.82
C ALA A 120 7.60 4.10 15.29
N PRO A 121 8.00 2.85 15.64
CA PRO A 121 9.27 2.28 15.22
C PRO A 121 9.21 1.74 13.78
N VAL A 122 8.86 2.61 12.82
CA VAL A 122 8.70 2.29 11.40
C VAL A 122 9.27 3.43 10.57
N LYS A 123 10.03 3.13 9.53
CA LYS A 123 10.67 4.10 8.64
C LYS A 123 10.41 3.82 7.18
N ALA A 124 10.42 4.87 6.36
CA ALA A 124 10.55 4.72 4.92
C ALA A 124 11.97 4.29 4.55
N VAL A 125 12.11 3.22 3.78
CA VAL A 125 13.40 2.64 3.39
C VAL A 125 13.68 2.74 1.88
N ALA A 126 12.66 3.05 1.06
CA ALA A 126 12.77 3.35 -0.36
C ALA A 126 11.53 4.12 -0.83
N ALA A 127 11.64 4.85 -1.95
CA ALA A 127 10.51 5.53 -2.60
C ALA A 127 10.50 5.24 -4.11
N PHE A 128 9.51 4.48 -4.56
CA PHE A 128 9.43 4.05 -5.95
C PHE A 128 8.75 5.06 -6.86
N MET A 129 8.01 6.02 -6.32
CA MET A 129 7.56 7.18 -7.07
C MET A 129 8.27 8.45 -6.60
N GLN A 130 9.01 9.04 -7.52
CA GLN A 130 9.75 10.28 -7.32
C GLN A 130 8.88 11.52 -7.40
N LYS A 131 7.75 11.42 -8.09
CA LYS A 131 6.68 12.41 -8.08
C LYS A 131 5.44 11.74 -7.51
N ASP A 132 4.82 12.41 -6.55
CA ASP A 132 3.50 12.02 -6.07
C ASP A 132 2.51 12.13 -7.25
N PRO A 133 1.77 11.06 -7.60
CA PRO A 133 0.85 11.07 -8.73
C PRO A 133 -0.42 11.88 -8.51
N GLN A 134 -0.58 12.53 -7.36
CA GLN A 134 -1.75 13.35 -7.00
C GLN A 134 -1.95 14.50 -7.98
N VAL A 135 -3.19 14.61 -8.45
CA VAL A 135 -3.64 15.70 -9.33
C VAL A 135 -4.88 16.37 -8.77
N LEU A 136 -5.09 17.63 -9.16
CA LEU A 136 -6.41 18.23 -9.18
C LEU A 136 -6.90 18.24 -10.63
N ILE A 137 -8.17 17.90 -10.80
CA ILE A 137 -8.84 17.70 -12.09
C ILE A 137 -9.97 18.68 -12.18
N ALA A 138 -10.07 19.39 -13.32
CA ALA A 138 -11.11 20.36 -13.60
C ALA A 138 -11.83 20.03 -14.93
N HIS A 139 -13.07 20.46 -15.05
CA HIS A 139 -13.75 20.46 -16.35
C HIS A 139 -13.02 21.36 -17.34
N PRO A 140 -13.01 21.04 -18.65
CA PRO A 140 -12.50 21.95 -19.67
C PRO A 140 -13.35 23.23 -19.73
N ASP A 141 -12.80 24.27 -20.30
CA ASP A 141 -13.49 25.53 -20.58
C ASP A 141 -14.03 26.31 -19.36
N GLN A 142 -13.53 25.98 -18.15
CA GLN A 142 -13.87 26.68 -16.92
C GLN A 142 -12.92 27.84 -16.59
N GLY A 143 -12.02 28.18 -17.51
CA GLY A 143 -11.03 29.26 -17.33
C GLY A 143 -9.91 28.93 -16.35
N ILE A 144 -9.77 27.65 -15.92
CA ILE A 144 -8.74 27.19 -14.99
C ILE A 144 -7.47 26.92 -15.79
N LYS A 145 -6.42 27.68 -15.51
CA LYS A 145 -5.08 27.56 -16.12
C LYS A 145 -4.00 27.17 -15.12
N SER A 146 -4.29 27.29 -13.83
CA SER A 146 -3.38 26.99 -12.73
C SER A 146 -4.14 26.53 -11.50
N LEU A 147 -3.44 25.99 -10.50
CA LEU A 147 -4.04 25.67 -9.21
C LEU A 147 -4.64 26.89 -8.51
N ALA A 148 -4.03 28.07 -8.68
CA ALA A 148 -4.53 29.31 -8.07
C ALA A 148 -5.96 29.67 -8.52
N ASP A 149 -6.34 29.33 -9.76
CA ASP A 149 -7.66 29.62 -10.31
C ASP A 149 -8.77 28.75 -9.70
N MET A 150 -8.41 27.74 -8.90
CA MET A 150 -9.33 26.83 -8.20
C MET A 150 -9.79 27.38 -6.85
N LYS A 151 -9.24 28.51 -6.40
CA LYS A 151 -9.63 29.15 -5.14
C LYS A 151 -11.13 29.47 -5.13
N GLY A 152 -11.81 29.09 -4.03
CA GLY A 152 -13.25 29.32 -3.86
C GLY A 152 -14.15 28.32 -4.62
N ARG A 153 -13.59 27.37 -5.39
CA ARG A 153 -14.38 26.31 -6.06
C ARG A 153 -14.55 25.11 -5.14
N PRO A 154 -15.65 24.33 -5.29
CA PRO A 154 -15.80 23.10 -4.54
C PRO A 154 -14.76 22.07 -5.01
N ILE A 155 -14.05 21.44 -4.06
CA ILE A 155 -13.00 20.46 -4.33
C ILE A 155 -13.32 19.14 -3.64
N LEU A 156 -13.53 18.10 -4.43
CA LEU A 156 -13.78 16.74 -3.97
C LEU A 156 -12.47 16.12 -3.48
N LEU A 157 -12.35 15.89 -2.17
CA LEU A 157 -11.18 15.32 -1.49
C LEU A 157 -11.54 14.11 -0.65
N ALA A 158 -10.71 13.09 -0.67
CA ALA A 158 -10.77 11.99 0.27
C ALA A 158 -10.30 12.45 1.67
N ASP A 159 -10.83 11.83 2.72
CA ASP A 159 -10.53 12.21 4.11
C ASP A 159 -9.01 12.20 4.39
N ALA A 160 -8.26 11.20 3.87
CA ALA A 160 -6.82 11.12 4.00
C ALA A 160 -6.05 12.28 3.31
N SER A 161 -6.62 12.88 2.27
CA SER A 161 -6.00 13.98 1.52
C SER A 161 -6.10 15.31 2.25
N VAL A 162 -7.10 15.47 3.13
CA VAL A 162 -7.31 16.69 3.94
C VAL A 162 -6.16 16.92 4.92
N THR A 163 -5.56 15.86 5.43
CA THR A 163 -4.38 15.93 6.33
C THR A 163 -3.04 15.76 5.58
N ALA A 164 -3.07 15.74 4.25
CA ALA A 164 -1.89 15.59 3.40
C ALA A 164 -1.73 16.81 2.47
N PHE A 165 -1.81 16.64 1.17
CA PHE A 165 -1.52 17.72 0.21
C PHE A 165 -2.48 18.92 0.29
N TRP A 166 -3.68 18.75 0.86
CA TRP A 166 -4.61 19.87 1.09
C TRP A 166 -4.00 20.96 1.96
N VAL A 167 -3.26 20.56 2.98
CA VAL A 167 -2.55 21.51 3.85
C VAL A 167 -1.56 22.36 3.06
N TRP A 168 -0.82 21.73 2.14
CA TRP A 168 0.07 22.44 1.23
C TRP A 168 -0.67 23.40 0.30
N LEU A 169 -1.82 22.98 -0.26
CA LEU A 169 -2.66 23.85 -1.09
C LEU A 169 -3.19 25.05 -0.32
N LYS A 170 -3.67 24.86 0.91
CA LYS A 170 -4.12 25.96 1.78
C LYS A 170 -3.03 27.01 1.94
N SER A 171 -1.83 26.57 2.21
CA SER A 171 -0.73 27.49 2.43
C SER A 171 -0.26 28.19 1.18
N LYS A 172 -0.05 27.44 0.12
CA LYS A 172 0.53 27.99 -1.11
C LYS A 172 -0.45 28.89 -1.87
N TYR A 173 -1.73 28.52 -1.89
CA TYR A 173 -2.74 29.17 -2.72
C TYR A 173 -3.86 29.87 -1.90
N GLY A 174 -3.84 29.76 -0.58
CA GLY A 174 -4.86 30.33 0.29
C GLY A 174 -6.23 29.68 0.10
N PHE A 175 -6.26 28.38 -0.13
CA PHE A 175 -7.49 27.60 -0.13
C PHE A 175 -8.04 27.50 1.29
N THR A 176 -9.35 27.24 1.42
CA THR A 176 -10.06 27.21 2.69
C THR A 176 -10.92 25.96 2.83
N ASP A 177 -11.17 25.50 4.06
CA ASP A 177 -11.82 24.22 4.30
C ASP A 177 -13.30 24.20 3.86
N ASP A 178 -13.92 25.35 3.66
CA ASP A 178 -15.26 25.49 3.08
C ASP A 178 -15.36 25.06 1.60
N GLN A 179 -14.22 24.97 0.90
CA GLN A 179 -14.14 24.42 -0.45
C GLN A 179 -14.25 22.87 -0.47
N VAL A 180 -13.92 22.19 0.65
CA VAL A 180 -13.84 20.74 0.70
C VAL A 180 -15.21 20.08 0.56
N ARG A 181 -15.30 19.14 -0.36
CA ARG A 181 -16.43 18.21 -0.52
C ARG A 181 -15.89 16.79 -0.41
N LYS A 182 -16.67 15.89 0.17
CA LYS A 182 -16.25 14.50 0.35
C LYS A 182 -16.14 13.78 -0.99
N TYR A 183 -14.97 13.21 -1.27
CA TYR A 183 -14.72 12.32 -2.39
C TYR A 183 -14.84 10.87 -1.94
N ASN A 184 -15.73 10.13 -2.57
CA ASN A 184 -16.02 8.72 -2.28
C ASN A 184 -15.56 7.76 -3.40
N TYR A 185 -14.53 8.17 -4.14
CA TYR A 185 -13.93 7.41 -5.24
C TYR A 185 -14.88 7.17 -6.44
N SER A 186 -15.86 8.05 -6.61
CA SER A 186 -16.76 8.08 -7.77
C SER A 186 -16.61 9.39 -8.53
N ALA A 187 -16.53 9.34 -9.85
CA ALA A 187 -16.51 10.52 -10.71
C ALA A 187 -17.88 11.21 -10.84
N ALA A 188 -18.96 10.55 -10.47
CA ALA A 188 -20.33 11.05 -10.68
C ALA A 188 -20.59 12.45 -10.09
N PRO A 189 -20.17 12.79 -8.84
CA PRO A 189 -20.35 14.16 -8.33
C PRO A 189 -19.57 15.21 -9.13
N PHE A 190 -18.36 14.89 -9.60
CA PHE A 190 -17.57 15.76 -10.45
C PHE A 190 -18.25 15.97 -11.82
N LEU A 191 -18.72 14.90 -12.44
CA LEU A 191 -19.39 14.97 -13.75
C LEU A 191 -20.69 15.75 -13.69
N ALA A 192 -21.39 15.75 -12.55
CA ALA A 192 -22.65 16.46 -12.34
C ALA A 192 -22.47 17.97 -12.10
N ASP A 193 -21.32 18.44 -11.64
CA ASP A 193 -21.03 19.85 -11.36
C ASP A 193 -19.84 20.36 -12.16
N PRO A 194 -20.05 21.12 -13.25
CA PRO A 194 -18.96 21.67 -14.06
C PRO A 194 -18.00 22.60 -13.30
N LYS A 195 -18.41 23.13 -12.13
CA LYS A 195 -17.55 23.98 -11.28
C LYS A 195 -16.69 23.18 -10.32
N ALA A 196 -17.02 21.91 -10.09
CA ALA A 196 -16.30 21.06 -9.17
C ALA A 196 -14.87 20.79 -9.67
N ILE A 197 -13.97 20.72 -8.71
CA ILE A 197 -12.62 20.19 -8.86
C ILE A 197 -12.59 18.83 -8.16
N GLN A 198 -11.84 17.87 -8.69
CA GLN A 198 -11.70 16.56 -8.07
C GLN A 198 -10.23 16.21 -7.89
N GLN A 199 -9.88 15.61 -6.75
CA GLN A 199 -8.60 14.93 -6.63
C GLN A 199 -8.57 13.66 -7.47
N GLY A 200 -7.38 13.19 -7.76
CA GLY A 200 -7.15 11.88 -8.38
C GLY A 200 -5.68 11.59 -8.51
N TYR A 201 -5.38 10.43 -9.07
CA TYR A 201 -4.05 10.09 -9.57
C TYR A 201 -4.01 10.29 -11.08
N VAL A 202 -2.93 10.89 -11.58
CA VAL A 202 -2.76 11.15 -13.03
C VAL A 202 -2.86 9.88 -13.88
N THR A 203 -2.68 8.75 -13.27
CA THR A 203 -2.70 7.40 -13.86
C THR A 203 -4.09 6.75 -13.88
N SER A 204 -5.09 7.32 -13.20
CA SER A 204 -6.38 6.68 -12.96
C SER A 204 -7.56 7.59 -13.33
N GLU A 205 -7.93 8.53 -12.44
CA GLU A 205 -9.15 9.32 -12.54
C GLU A 205 -9.32 10.10 -13.84
N PRO A 206 -8.28 10.73 -14.43
CA PRO A 206 -8.46 11.46 -15.69
C PRO A 206 -8.95 10.56 -16.83
N TYR A 207 -8.50 9.30 -16.87
CA TYR A 207 -8.94 8.32 -17.86
C TYR A 207 -10.40 7.92 -17.64
N THR A 208 -10.77 7.65 -16.40
CA THR A 208 -12.16 7.30 -16.04
C THR A 208 -13.11 8.45 -16.37
N ILE A 209 -12.77 9.69 -16.02
CA ILE A 209 -13.55 10.88 -16.31
C ILE A 209 -13.70 11.08 -17.83
N GLU A 210 -12.63 10.88 -18.60
CA GLU A 210 -12.71 10.99 -20.07
C GLU A 210 -13.65 9.95 -20.67
N LYS A 211 -13.66 8.72 -20.14
CA LYS A 211 -14.52 7.63 -20.58
C LYS A 211 -15.99 7.84 -20.19
N GLU A 212 -16.25 8.23 -18.96
CA GLU A 212 -17.60 8.39 -18.43
C GLU A 212 -18.24 9.74 -18.83
N GLY A 213 -17.42 10.79 -18.87
CA GLY A 213 -17.88 12.15 -19.16
C GLY A 213 -17.87 12.52 -20.63
N GLY A 214 -17.15 11.76 -21.49
CA GLY A 214 -17.05 12.05 -22.91
C GLY A 214 -16.23 13.31 -23.26
N PHE A 215 -15.45 13.84 -22.31
CA PHE A 215 -14.59 15.00 -22.50
C PHE A 215 -13.23 14.77 -21.87
N LYS A 216 -12.20 15.42 -22.40
CA LYS A 216 -10.85 15.40 -21.83
C LYS A 216 -10.75 16.44 -20.71
N PRO A 217 -10.54 16.02 -19.45
CA PRO A 217 -10.42 16.96 -18.34
C PRO A 217 -9.10 17.73 -18.36
N SER A 218 -9.07 18.89 -17.71
CA SER A 218 -7.85 19.62 -17.39
C SER A 218 -7.21 18.98 -16.13
N VAL A 219 -5.92 18.65 -16.20
CA VAL A 219 -5.21 17.88 -15.16
C VAL A 219 -4.00 18.68 -14.69
N PHE A 220 -3.89 18.86 -13.37
CA PHE A 220 -2.80 19.61 -12.72
C PHE A 220 -2.07 18.70 -11.75
N LEU A 221 -0.86 18.24 -12.13
CA LEU A 221 -0.04 17.40 -11.28
C LEU A 221 0.61 18.26 -10.16
N LEU A 222 0.31 17.94 -8.90
CA LEU A 222 0.78 18.72 -7.76
C LEU A 222 2.31 18.76 -7.67
N ALA A 223 2.98 17.67 -8.06
CA ALA A 223 4.43 17.59 -8.09
C ALA A 223 5.07 18.58 -9.08
N ASP A 224 4.44 18.83 -10.23
CA ASP A 224 4.92 19.81 -11.21
C ASP A 224 4.69 21.26 -10.74
N GLU A 225 3.76 21.45 -9.83
CA GLU A 225 3.49 22.73 -9.15
C GLU A 225 4.35 22.94 -7.89
N GLY A 226 5.31 22.04 -7.65
CA GLY A 226 6.29 22.16 -6.57
C GLY A 226 5.89 21.46 -5.26
N TYR A 227 4.95 20.50 -5.30
CA TYR A 227 4.70 19.58 -4.19
C TYR A 227 5.82 18.52 -4.16
N PRO A 228 6.72 18.53 -3.13
CA PRO A 228 7.99 17.79 -3.22
C PRO A 228 7.92 16.35 -2.70
N GLY A 229 6.72 15.85 -2.32
CA GLY A 229 6.56 14.53 -1.69
C GLY A 229 7.05 13.38 -2.55
N TYR A 230 7.59 12.33 -1.90
CA TYR A 230 7.69 10.99 -2.48
C TYR A 230 6.35 10.27 -2.37
N ALA A 231 6.15 9.25 -3.23
CA ALA A 231 5.04 8.32 -3.13
C ALA A 231 5.49 6.87 -3.38
N ALA A 232 4.58 5.91 -3.23
CA ALA A 232 4.85 4.48 -3.37
C ALA A 232 6.10 4.05 -2.58
N MET A 233 6.18 4.48 -1.31
CA MET A 233 7.30 4.16 -0.44
C MET A 233 7.18 2.76 0.14
N VAL A 234 8.32 2.16 0.48
CA VAL A 234 8.37 0.96 1.33
C VAL A 234 8.64 1.38 2.76
N LEU A 235 7.75 0.95 3.64
CA LEU A 235 7.84 1.12 5.09
C LEU A 235 8.35 -0.17 5.71
N ALA A 236 9.33 -0.06 6.62
CA ALA A 236 9.90 -1.18 7.34
C ALA A 236 9.94 -0.90 8.84
N PRO A 237 9.53 -1.85 9.71
CA PRO A 237 9.72 -1.76 11.15
C PRO A 237 11.20 -1.76 11.52
N ASP A 238 11.59 -0.97 12.53
CA ASP A 238 12.96 -0.94 13.07
C ASP A 238 13.44 -2.34 13.52
N SER A 239 12.51 -3.17 14.00
CA SER A 239 12.79 -4.56 14.39
C SER A 239 13.25 -5.44 13.22
N LEU A 240 12.64 -5.28 12.04
CA LEU A 240 13.06 -6.01 10.83
C LEU A 240 14.36 -5.45 10.29
N ILE A 241 14.52 -4.12 10.27
CA ILE A 241 15.77 -3.46 9.87
C ILE A 241 16.95 -3.96 10.72
N ALA A 242 16.76 -4.09 12.02
CA ALA A 242 17.81 -4.58 12.94
C ALA A 242 18.05 -6.09 12.80
N LYS A 243 16.99 -6.88 12.61
CA LYS A 243 17.06 -8.36 12.58
C LYS A 243 17.62 -8.89 11.26
N ASP A 244 17.13 -8.36 10.14
CA ASP A 244 17.53 -8.83 8.80
C ASP A 244 17.58 -7.68 7.78
N PRO A 245 18.56 -6.78 7.87
CA PRO A 245 18.75 -5.69 6.92
C PRO A 245 19.02 -6.20 5.50
N LYS A 246 19.54 -7.44 5.37
CA LYS A 246 19.78 -8.05 4.05
C LYS A 246 18.48 -8.37 3.33
N ALA A 247 17.47 -8.88 4.04
CA ALA A 247 16.15 -9.14 3.46
C ALA A 247 15.47 -7.82 3.03
N VAL A 248 15.56 -6.76 3.83
CA VAL A 248 15.04 -5.43 3.46
C VAL A 248 15.71 -4.93 2.18
N LYS A 249 17.04 -4.99 2.12
CA LYS A 249 17.82 -4.58 0.92
C LYS A 249 17.44 -5.41 -0.31
N ALA A 250 17.38 -6.73 -0.16
CA ALA A 250 17.00 -7.65 -1.23
C ALA A 250 15.59 -7.36 -1.77
N PHE A 251 14.64 -7.03 -0.88
CA PHE A 251 13.29 -6.62 -1.27
C PHE A 251 13.30 -5.34 -2.10
N ILE A 252 14.04 -4.32 -1.66
CA ILE A 252 14.14 -3.03 -2.38
C ILE A 252 14.79 -3.22 -3.74
N GLU A 253 15.90 -3.95 -3.83
CA GLU A 253 16.60 -4.21 -5.09
C GLU A 253 15.74 -5.03 -6.08
N ALA A 254 15.01 -6.03 -5.57
CA ALA A 254 14.08 -6.82 -6.38
C ALA A 254 12.92 -5.94 -6.91
N SER A 255 12.36 -5.10 -6.04
CA SER A 255 11.29 -4.17 -6.40
C SER A 255 11.77 -3.15 -7.44
N ALA A 256 13.00 -2.63 -7.31
CA ALA A 256 13.59 -1.72 -8.30
C ALA A 256 13.75 -2.38 -9.67
N ALA A 257 14.22 -3.64 -9.71
CA ALA A 257 14.29 -4.43 -10.94
C ALA A 257 12.89 -4.68 -11.54
N GLY A 258 11.91 -4.96 -10.69
CA GLY A 258 10.52 -5.11 -11.09
C GLY A 258 9.95 -3.83 -11.70
N TRP A 259 10.16 -2.68 -11.09
CA TRP A 259 9.74 -1.38 -11.62
C TRP A 259 10.42 -1.06 -12.96
N ALA A 260 11.71 -1.27 -13.08
CA ALA A 260 12.44 -1.09 -14.34
C ALA A 260 11.87 -1.98 -15.45
N SER A 261 11.63 -3.27 -15.17
CA SER A 261 11.04 -4.22 -16.10
C SER A 261 9.58 -3.88 -16.43
N TYR A 262 8.79 -3.44 -15.46
CA TYR A 262 7.38 -3.08 -15.66
C TYR A 262 7.21 -1.87 -16.58
N LEU A 263 8.11 -0.89 -16.45
CA LEU A 263 8.04 0.34 -17.25
C LEU A 263 8.72 0.19 -18.61
N ASN A 264 9.86 -0.53 -18.70
CA ASN A 264 10.71 -0.53 -19.88
C ASN A 264 10.86 -1.90 -20.56
N GLY A 265 10.37 -2.97 -19.94
CA GLY A 265 10.37 -4.33 -20.47
C GLY A 265 8.97 -4.80 -20.85
N ASP A 266 8.73 -6.12 -20.68
CA ASP A 266 7.43 -6.75 -20.87
C ASP A 266 6.61 -6.70 -19.57
N PRO A 267 5.55 -5.89 -19.48
CA PRO A 267 4.74 -5.75 -18.27
C PRO A 267 3.74 -6.89 -18.04
N ARG A 268 3.50 -7.72 -19.06
CA ARG A 268 2.43 -8.75 -19.05
C ARG A 268 2.48 -9.68 -17.85
N PRO A 269 3.66 -10.14 -17.35
CA PRO A 269 3.69 -10.98 -16.15
C PRO A 269 3.11 -10.30 -14.91
N GLY A 270 3.44 -9.04 -14.66
CA GLY A 270 2.89 -8.25 -13.56
C GLY A 270 1.41 -7.94 -13.76
N ASP A 271 1.01 -7.51 -14.97
CA ASP A 271 -0.38 -7.24 -15.32
C ASP A 271 -1.29 -8.45 -15.08
N ALA A 272 -0.83 -9.65 -15.42
CA ALA A 272 -1.61 -10.88 -15.21
C ALA A 272 -1.92 -11.13 -13.72
N LEU A 273 -0.98 -10.84 -12.82
CA LEU A 273 -1.22 -10.94 -11.39
C LEU A 273 -2.15 -9.83 -10.88
N ILE A 274 -1.99 -8.59 -11.38
CA ILE A 274 -2.86 -7.47 -11.01
C ILE A 274 -4.30 -7.76 -11.43
N LEU A 275 -4.53 -8.21 -12.68
CA LEU A 275 -5.87 -8.54 -13.19
C LEU A 275 -6.51 -9.72 -12.45
N LYS A 276 -5.69 -10.65 -11.97
CA LYS A 276 -6.15 -11.77 -11.11
C LYS A 276 -6.61 -11.28 -9.74
N ASP A 277 -5.83 -10.40 -9.12
CA ASP A 277 -6.08 -9.93 -7.75
C ASP A 277 -7.17 -8.84 -7.70
N ASN A 278 -7.30 -8.04 -8.78
CA ASN A 278 -8.32 -7.01 -8.90
C ASN A 278 -9.11 -7.15 -10.22
N PRO A 279 -10.24 -7.87 -10.20
CA PRO A 279 -11.09 -8.07 -11.39
C PRO A 279 -11.74 -6.78 -11.93
N GLU A 280 -11.71 -5.67 -11.18
CA GLU A 280 -12.20 -4.37 -11.65
C GLU A 280 -11.19 -3.68 -12.61
N MET A 281 -9.91 -4.14 -12.64
CA MET A 281 -8.92 -3.64 -13.58
C MET A 281 -9.15 -4.15 -15.00
N THR A 282 -8.70 -3.36 -15.96
CA THR A 282 -8.66 -3.73 -17.37
C THR A 282 -7.26 -3.52 -17.93
N GLN A 283 -6.90 -4.28 -18.96
CA GLN A 283 -5.62 -4.10 -19.65
C GLN A 283 -5.45 -2.67 -20.17
N ALA A 284 -6.54 -2.08 -20.73
CA ALA A 284 -6.52 -0.72 -21.23
C ALA A 284 -6.19 0.32 -20.15
N LEU A 285 -6.70 0.11 -18.91
CA LEU A 285 -6.39 0.99 -17.79
C LEU A 285 -4.94 0.82 -17.34
N LEU A 286 -4.42 -0.41 -17.30
CA LEU A 286 -3.02 -0.67 -16.98
C LEU A 286 -2.07 -0.05 -18.02
N ASP A 287 -2.37 -0.20 -19.31
CA ASP A 287 -1.54 0.33 -20.40
C ASP A 287 -1.48 1.86 -20.37
N GLN A 288 -2.63 2.54 -20.22
CA GLN A 288 -2.66 3.98 -20.12
C GLN A 288 -1.96 4.49 -18.86
N ALA A 289 -2.13 3.81 -17.71
CA ALA A 289 -1.47 4.18 -16.47
C ALA A 289 0.06 4.11 -16.60
N ARG A 290 0.61 3.04 -17.18
CA ARG A 290 2.05 2.95 -17.49
C ARG A 290 2.52 4.04 -18.42
N ALA A 291 1.76 4.33 -19.48
CA ALA A 291 2.07 5.43 -20.39
C ALA A 291 2.14 6.78 -19.65
N LYS A 292 1.22 7.03 -18.72
CA LYS A 292 1.22 8.22 -17.87
C LYS A 292 2.40 8.24 -16.90
N MET A 293 2.72 7.11 -16.24
CA MET A 293 3.90 7.02 -15.36
C MET A 293 5.18 7.43 -16.08
N LYS A 294 5.36 6.97 -17.32
CA LYS A 294 6.51 7.33 -18.16
C LYS A 294 6.47 8.80 -18.59
N ALA A 295 5.34 9.26 -19.13
CA ALA A 295 5.20 10.62 -19.64
C ALA A 295 5.44 11.70 -18.56
N TYR A 296 4.98 11.44 -17.32
CA TYR A 296 5.17 12.35 -16.20
C TYR A 296 6.47 12.09 -15.42
N GLY A 297 7.20 11.01 -15.75
CA GLY A 297 8.43 10.64 -15.05
C GLY A 297 8.19 10.30 -13.58
N LEU A 298 7.08 9.61 -13.26
CA LEU A 298 6.73 9.37 -11.86
C LEU A 298 7.78 8.55 -11.11
N VAL A 299 8.40 7.57 -11.76
CA VAL A 299 9.33 6.61 -11.14
C VAL A 299 10.79 6.97 -11.40
N GLU A 300 11.12 7.39 -12.62
CA GLU A 300 12.51 7.53 -13.10
C GLU A 300 13.02 8.99 -13.11
N ALA A 301 12.24 9.93 -12.56
CA ALA A 301 12.65 11.33 -12.42
C ALA A 301 13.40 11.59 -11.08
N GLY A 302 13.63 12.87 -10.76
CA GLY A 302 14.15 13.29 -9.47
C GLY A 302 15.44 12.59 -9.08
N ASP A 303 15.50 12.11 -7.83
CA ASP A 303 16.66 11.44 -7.25
C ASP A 303 16.96 10.10 -7.93
N ALA A 304 15.97 9.46 -8.56
CA ALA A 304 16.16 8.20 -9.27
C ALA A 304 17.06 8.34 -10.52
N LYS A 305 17.19 9.54 -11.09
CA LYS A 305 18.11 9.77 -12.22
C LYS A 305 19.57 9.52 -11.89
N THR A 306 19.94 9.76 -10.63
CA THR A 306 21.32 9.62 -10.16
C THR A 306 21.52 8.40 -9.27
N GLY A 307 20.53 8.07 -8.44
CA GLY A 307 20.60 6.99 -7.46
C GLY A 307 19.93 5.68 -7.88
N GLY A 308 19.18 5.69 -9.00
CA GLY A 308 18.37 4.55 -9.44
C GLY A 308 16.96 4.53 -8.83
N ILE A 309 16.12 3.64 -9.36
CA ILE A 309 14.74 3.47 -8.91
C ILE A 309 14.72 3.07 -7.43
N GLY A 310 13.89 3.73 -6.64
CA GLY A 310 13.78 3.53 -5.19
C GLY A 310 14.54 4.57 -4.35
N MET A 311 15.34 5.43 -4.99
CA MET A 311 16.20 6.41 -4.32
C MET A 311 15.41 7.42 -3.48
N MET A 312 15.98 7.80 -2.35
CA MET A 312 15.56 8.93 -1.51
C MET A 312 16.80 9.72 -1.08
N THR A 313 16.63 11.03 -0.79
CA THR A 313 17.70 11.90 -0.29
C THR A 313 17.29 12.63 0.99
N ASP A 314 18.26 12.89 1.88
CA ASP A 314 18.06 13.69 3.09
C ASP A 314 17.55 15.10 2.74
N ALA A 315 18.14 15.72 1.72
CA ALA A 315 17.77 17.07 1.30
C ALA A 315 16.27 17.18 0.96
N ARG A 316 15.75 16.22 0.20
CA ARG A 316 14.34 16.25 -0.19
C ARG A 316 13.39 15.97 0.97
N TRP A 317 13.75 15.08 1.90
CA TRP A 317 12.99 14.87 3.12
C TRP A 317 12.96 16.12 4.00
N VAL A 318 14.10 16.80 4.15
CA VAL A 318 14.21 18.05 4.90
C VAL A 318 13.37 19.16 4.25
N ASP A 319 13.39 19.29 2.92
CA ASP A 319 12.60 20.30 2.21
C ASP A 319 11.10 20.01 2.30
N PHE A 320 10.68 18.75 2.17
CA PHE A 320 9.29 18.36 2.40
C PHE A 320 8.83 18.67 3.83
N PHE A 321 9.65 18.34 4.82
CA PHE A 321 9.35 18.64 6.22
C PHE A 321 9.26 20.12 6.50
N LYS A 322 10.17 20.96 5.95
CA LYS A 322 10.10 22.41 6.10
C LYS A 322 8.77 22.97 5.62
N ILE A 323 8.30 22.50 4.46
CA ILE A 323 7.00 22.90 3.92
C ILE A 323 5.89 22.46 4.87
N ALA A 324 5.84 21.20 5.25
CA ALA A 324 4.79 20.66 6.12
C ALA A 324 4.76 21.32 7.51
N SER A 325 5.93 21.56 8.12
CA SER A 325 6.04 22.20 9.45
C SER A 325 5.73 23.70 9.41
N SER A 326 6.07 24.40 8.32
CA SER A 326 5.69 25.82 8.14
C SER A 326 4.19 26.03 8.12
N GLN A 327 3.43 24.98 7.79
CA GLN A 327 1.97 24.91 7.78
C GLN A 327 1.37 24.52 9.13
N GLY A 328 2.21 24.28 10.14
CA GLY A 328 1.74 23.79 11.43
C GLY A 328 1.24 22.35 11.45
N VAL A 329 1.54 21.55 10.39
CA VAL A 329 1.17 20.12 10.35
C VAL A 329 1.99 19.31 11.33
N PHE A 330 3.27 19.66 11.44
CA PHE A 330 4.22 19.00 12.36
C PHE A 330 4.89 20.04 13.27
N ALA A 331 5.23 19.62 14.46
CA ALA A 331 6.06 20.39 15.38
C ALA A 331 7.41 20.72 14.70
N LYS A 332 7.88 21.96 14.83
CA LYS A 332 9.11 22.42 14.17
C LYS A 332 10.38 21.71 14.64
N ASP A 333 10.34 21.13 15.83
CA ASP A 333 11.40 20.39 16.48
C ASP A 333 11.35 18.87 16.23
N LEU A 334 10.39 18.40 15.42
CA LEU A 334 10.35 17.00 15.00
C LEU A 334 11.63 16.66 14.23
N ASP A 335 12.34 15.65 14.71
CA ASP A 335 13.49 15.09 13.99
C ASP A 335 13.03 14.29 12.76
N VAL A 336 13.05 14.95 11.60
CA VAL A 336 12.61 14.36 10.32
C VAL A 336 13.39 13.10 9.96
N ARG A 337 14.65 12.93 10.44
CA ARG A 337 15.48 11.76 10.14
C ARG A 337 14.97 10.47 10.80
N LYS A 338 14.01 10.57 11.70
CA LYS A 338 13.29 9.41 12.24
C LYS A 338 12.25 8.83 11.28
N ALA A 339 11.87 9.58 10.25
CA ALA A 339 10.88 9.14 9.27
C ALA A 339 11.45 8.19 8.20
N TYR A 340 12.77 8.16 8.00
CA TYR A 340 13.39 7.41 6.90
C TYR A 340 14.74 6.82 7.29
N ASP A 341 15.18 5.84 6.46
CA ASP A 341 16.53 5.25 6.55
C ASP A 341 17.09 5.08 5.13
N LEU A 342 18.17 5.80 4.84
CA LEU A 342 18.79 5.83 3.52
C LEU A 342 19.80 4.71 3.26
N GLN A 343 20.12 3.87 4.27
CA GLN A 343 21.16 2.84 4.14
C GLN A 343 20.87 1.83 3.01
N PHE A 344 19.61 1.69 2.62
CA PHE A 344 19.17 0.72 1.62
C PHE A 344 19.15 1.27 0.18
N VAL A 345 19.21 2.60 0.02
CA VAL A 345 19.05 3.31 -1.26
C VAL A 345 20.23 4.22 -1.57
N SER A 346 21.33 4.11 -0.84
CA SER A 346 22.54 4.85 -1.16
C SER A 346 23.04 4.48 -2.55
N PRO A 347 23.52 5.45 -3.37
CA PRO A 347 24.14 5.18 -4.64
C PRO A 347 25.23 4.10 -4.46
N LYS A 348 25.29 3.13 -5.37
CA LYS A 348 26.44 2.23 -5.39
C LYS A 348 27.65 3.12 -5.58
N ALA A 349 28.64 2.98 -4.70
CA ALA A 349 29.94 3.60 -4.93
C ALA A 349 30.44 3.21 -6.33
N PRO A 350 30.98 4.16 -7.10
CA PRO A 350 31.45 3.93 -8.48
C PRO A 350 32.52 2.84 -8.55
#